data_02e6d57565b916cf34aa502becdb97fe
#
_entry.id   02e6d57565b916cf34aa502becdb97fe
#
_cell.length_a   1.000
_cell.length_b   1.000
_cell.length_c   1.000
_cell.angle_alpha   90.00
_cell.angle_beta   90.00
_cell.angle_gamma   90.00
#
_symmetry.space_group_name_H-M   'P 1'
#
loop_
_entity.id
_entity.type
_entity.pdbx_description
1 polymer ?
#
loop_
_entity_poly.entity_id
_entity_poly.type
_entity_poly.pdbx_seq_one_letter_code
_entity_poly.pdbx_strand_id
1 'polypeptide(L)'
;VKLYKPVSYVWPSFLTRPNLVNVVNQNADIAIIAIGMTLVIITAGIDLSVGSLVAVAGVVTAVTIQKWAGGADAGAAGMIGCSLIGIGVCLLCGVFNGVMVTYFRVPAFVVTLGIMMVARGVALIIAVQYQSSLLGGGTKGTPEAVKVEAIAWPWLGNGSILGVPNPILLMLVLYILAHLVMTRTSFGRYVYA
;
A
#
# COMPACT_ATOMS: atom_id res chain seq x y z
N VAL A 1 36.20 -35.38 3.45
CA VAL A 1 35.47 -34.48 4.38
C VAL A 1 36.05 -33.11 4.20
N LYS A 2 35.35 -32.16 3.56
CA LYS A 2 35.72 -30.76 3.49
C LYS A 2 35.37 -30.13 4.84
N LEU A 3 36.37 -29.86 5.65
CA LEU A 3 36.20 -29.05 6.84
C LEU A 3 35.88 -27.62 6.47
N TYR A 4 34.63 -27.24 6.69
CA TYR A 4 34.20 -25.85 6.56
C TYR A 4 34.87 -25.04 7.69
N LYS A 5 35.75 -24.13 7.33
CA LYS A 5 36.26 -23.13 8.25
C LYS A 5 35.11 -22.22 8.66
N PRO A 6 34.69 -22.12 9.92
CA PRO A 6 33.63 -21.22 10.29
C PRO A 6 34.10 -19.79 9.97
N VAL A 7 33.38 -19.12 9.08
CA VAL A 7 33.55 -17.69 8.85
C VAL A 7 33.14 -17.03 10.16
N SER A 8 34.06 -16.33 10.82
CA SER A 8 33.71 -15.58 12.03
C SER A 8 32.67 -14.57 11.70
N TYR A 9 31.44 -14.79 12.17
CA TYR A 9 30.36 -13.80 12.08
C TYR A 9 30.75 -12.64 13.01
N VAL A 10 31.40 -11.64 12.45
CA VAL A 10 31.57 -10.38 13.16
C VAL A 10 30.19 -9.72 13.22
N TRP A 11 29.63 -9.59 14.39
CA TRP A 11 28.31 -8.99 14.72
C TRP A 11 28.06 -7.55 14.23
N PRO A 12 29.00 -6.81 13.58
CA PRO A 12 28.71 -5.46 13.10
C PRO A 12 28.00 -5.40 11.74
N SER A 13 27.63 -6.51 11.11
CA SER A 13 26.91 -6.46 9.84
C SER A 13 25.51 -5.86 9.95
N PHE A 14 24.87 -5.88 11.12
CA PHE A 14 23.56 -5.28 11.36
C PHE A 14 23.60 -3.75 11.24
N LEU A 15 24.63 -3.10 11.78
CA LEU A 15 24.80 -1.64 11.76
C LEU A 15 25.48 -1.10 10.50
N THR A 16 25.70 -1.94 9.49
CA THR A 16 26.25 -1.47 8.22
C THR A 16 25.25 -0.57 7.50
N ARG A 17 25.76 0.50 6.88
CA ARG A 17 24.94 1.45 6.11
C ARG A 17 23.99 0.78 5.10
N PRO A 18 24.45 -0.21 4.30
CA PRO A 18 23.56 -0.90 3.37
C PRO A 18 22.42 -1.63 4.07
N ASN A 19 22.69 -2.29 5.21
CA ASN A 19 21.67 -3.01 5.94
C ASN A 19 20.64 -2.07 6.58
N LEU A 20 21.08 -0.96 7.18
CA LEU A 20 20.19 0.04 7.76
C LEU A 20 19.27 0.65 6.69
N VAL A 21 19.80 1.02 5.53
CA VAL A 21 19.01 1.52 4.40
C VAL A 21 17.99 0.46 3.94
N ASN A 22 18.41 -0.79 3.87
CA ASN A 22 17.53 -1.89 3.47
C ASN A 22 16.39 -2.12 4.47
N VAL A 23 16.68 -2.08 5.78
CA VAL A 23 15.66 -2.18 6.84
C VAL A 23 14.65 -1.03 6.74
N VAL A 24 15.10 0.20 6.55
CA VAL A 24 14.20 1.36 6.38
C VAL A 24 13.37 1.22 5.11
N ASN A 25 13.97 0.77 4.00
CA ASN A 25 13.27 0.56 2.74
C ASN A 25 12.16 -0.50 2.85
N GLN A 26 12.43 -1.62 3.51
CA GLN A 26 11.45 -2.68 3.72
C GLN A 26 10.28 -2.26 4.62
N ASN A 27 10.48 -1.28 5.49
CA ASN A 27 9.45 -0.78 6.38
C ASN A 27 8.80 0.54 5.89
N ALA A 28 9.21 1.08 4.74
CA ALA A 28 8.70 2.34 4.22
C ALA A 28 7.19 2.28 3.95
N ASP A 29 6.67 1.17 3.43
CA ASP A 29 5.24 0.98 3.17
C ASP A 29 4.43 1.03 4.46
N ILE A 30 4.91 0.34 5.51
CA ILE A 30 4.27 0.35 6.83
C ILE A 30 4.29 1.75 7.42
N ALA A 31 5.39 2.48 7.27
CA ALA A 31 5.52 3.86 7.76
C ALA A 31 4.56 4.82 7.03
N ILE A 32 4.38 4.67 5.72
CA ILE A 32 3.40 5.45 4.95
C ILE A 32 1.98 5.18 5.45
N ILE A 33 1.62 3.92 5.67
CA ILE A 33 0.33 3.54 6.24
C ILE A 33 0.15 4.12 7.64
N ALA A 34 1.19 4.09 8.47
CA ALA A 34 1.18 4.61 9.83
C ALA A 34 0.90 6.11 9.89
N ILE A 35 1.33 6.91 8.89
CA ILE A 35 0.97 8.33 8.78
C ILE A 35 -0.56 8.48 8.71
N GLY A 36 -1.22 7.74 7.84
CA GLY A 36 -2.69 7.74 7.73
C GLY A 36 -3.38 7.25 9.00
N MET A 37 -2.88 6.15 9.58
CA MET A 37 -3.43 5.60 10.82
C MET A 37 -3.31 6.56 12.01
N THR A 38 -2.24 7.35 12.07
CA THR A 38 -2.07 8.38 13.10
C THR A 38 -3.21 9.39 13.07
N LEU A 39 -3.66 9.82 11.88
CA LEU A 39 -4.79 10.74 11.73
C LEU A 39 -6.09 10.13 12.27
N VAL A 40 -6.32 8.85 12.00
CA VAL A 40 -7.50 8.12 12.49
C VAL A 40 -7.46 7.97 14.01
N ILE A 41 -6.29 7.66 14.60
CA ILE A 41 -6.13 7.48 16.05
C ILE A 41 -6.32 8.81 16.80
N ILE A 42 -5.82 9.92 16.27
CA ILE A 42 -6.00 11.25 16.88
C ILE A 42 -7.49 11.61 16.98
N THR A 43 -8.31 11.21 16.01
CA THR A 43 -9.77 11.40 16.05
C THR A 43 -10.51 10.36 16.87
N ALA A 44 -9.80 9.62 17.74
CA ALA A 44 -10.33 8.52 18.57
C ALA A 44 -10.99 7.39 17.75
N GLY A 45 -10.66 7.26 16.47
CA GLY A 45 -11.12 6.19 15.61
C GLY A 45 -10.20 4.95 15.68
N ILE A 46 -10.78 3.78 15.38
CA ILE A 46 -10.04 2.54 15.12
C ILE A 46 -10.42 2.08 13.73
N ASP A 47 -9.43 2.02 12.80
CA ASP A 47 -9.66 1.53 11.45
C ASP A 47 -8.98 0.17 11.25
N LEU A 48 -9.80 -0.88 11.19
CA LEU A 48 -9.34 -2.24 10.94
C LEU A 48 -9.31 -2.59 9.44
N SER A 49 -9.83 -1.71 8.58
CA SER A 49 -9.98 -1.98 7.14
C SER A 49 -8.72 -1.72 6.32
N VAL A 50 -7.74 -0.99 6.85
CA VAL A 50 -6.56 -0.48 6.13
C VAL A 50 -5.83 -1.58 5.35
N GLY A 51 -5.50 -2.70 5.98
CA GLY A 51 -4.78 -3.80 5.30
C GLY A 51 -5.55 -4.40 4.13
N SER A 52 -6.87 -4.53 4.25
CA SER A 52 -7.73 -5.04 3.18
C SER A 52 -7.95 -4.02 2.06
N LEU A 53 -7.99 -2.73 2.39
CA LEU A 53 -8.06 -1.65 1.41
C LEU A 53 -6.77 -1.55 0.58
N VAL A 54 -5.61 -1.71 1.22
CA VAL A 54 -4.33 -1.81 0.49
C VAL A 54 -4.35 -2.98 -0.51
N ALA A 55 -4.88 -4.14 -0.11
CA ALA A 55 -5.02 -5.28 -1.01
C ALA A 55 -5.95 -4.98 -2.19
N VAL A 56 -7.13 -4.36 -1.95
CA VAL A 56 -8.05 -3.94 -3.02
C VAL A 56 -7.38 -2.94 -3.95
N ALA A 57 -6.73 -1.90 -3.40
CA ALA A 57 -6.03 -0.90 -4.21
C ALA A 57 -4.96 -1.54 -5.10
N GLY A 58 -4.16 -2.45 -4.53
CA GLY A 58 -3.12 -3.16 -5.27
C GLY A 58 -3.69 -4.00 -6.41
N VAL A 59 -4.72 -4.80 -6.14
CA VAL A 59 -5.35 -5.66 -7.17
C VAL A 59 -6.04 -4.82 -8.24
N VAL A 60 -6.80 -3.78 -7.87
CA VAL A 60 -7.47 -2.88 -8.83
C VAL A 60 -6.43 -2.17 -9.70
N THR A 61 -5.37 -1.62 -9.10
CA THR A 61 -4.28 -0.99 -9.84
C THR A 61 -3.61 -1.96 -10.80
N ALA A 62 -3.26 -3.17 -10.33
CA ALA A 62 -2.62 -4.18 -11.16
C ALA A 62 -3.49 -4.59 -12.36
N VAL A 63 -4.77 -4.87 -12.11
CA VAL A 63 -5.72 -5.28 -13.18
C VAL A 63 -5.97 -4.14 -14.18
N THR A 64 -6.09 -2.89 -13.71
CA THR A 64 -6.28 -1.74 -14.61
C THR A 64 -5.04 -1.45 -15.45
N ILE A 65 -3.83 -1.58 -14.90
CA ILE A 65 -2.58 -1.47 -15.67
C ILE A 65 -2.55 -2.53 -16.78
N GLN A 66 -2.89 -3.77 -16.47
CA GLN A 66 -2.88 -4.85 -17.45
C GLN A 66 -3.93 -4.68 -18.54
N LYS A 67 -5.14 -4.20 -18.21
CA LYS A 67 -6.24 -4.09 -19.17
C LYS A 67 -6.24 -2.78 -19.98
N TRP A 68 -5.85 -1.66 -19.36
CA TRP A 68 -6.04 -0.33 -19.95
C TRP A 68 -4.74 0.41 -20.27
N ALA A 69 -3.66 0.13 -19.54
CA ALA A 69 -2.40 0.84 -19.75
C ALA A 69 -1.38 0.09 -20.64
N GLY A 70 -1.73 -1.11 -21.13
CA GLY A 70 -0.86 -1.91 -21.98
C GLY A 70 0.00 -2.95 -21.25
N GLY A 71 -0.25 -3.21 -19.98
CA GLY A 71 0.45 -4.26 -19.21
C GLY A 71 1.94 -3.98 -19.06
N ALA A 72 2.78 -4.86 -19.64
CA ALA A 72 4.24 -4.73 -19.58
C ALA A 72 4.77 -3.46 -20.28
N ASP A 73 4.08 -3.01 -21.33
CA ASP A 73 4.46 -1.80 -22.11
C ASP A 73 3.83 -0.51 -21.56
N ALA A 74 3.23 -0.57 -20.36
CA ALA A 74 2.55 0.56 -19.76
C ALA A 74 3.51 1.75 -19.54
N GLY A 75 3.19 2.88 -20.14
CA GLY A 75 3.90 4.13 -19.92
C GLY A 75 3.64 4.72 -18.52
N ALA A 76 4.52 5.62 -18.07
CA ALA A 76 4.42 6.25 -16.76
C ALA A 76 3.05 6.94 -16.51
N ALA A 77 2.49 7.62 -17.52
CA ALA A 77 1.19 8.29 -17.42
C ALA A 77 0.04 7.30 -17.20
N GLY A 78 0.04 6.16 -17.94
CA GLY A 78 -0.95 5.10 -17.76
C GLY A 78 -0.88 4.47 -16.37
N MET A 79 0.32 4.24 -15.85
CA MET A 79 0.55 3.69 -14.52
C MET A 79 0.07 4.63 -13.42
N ILE A 80 0.36 5.93 -13.53
CA ILE A 80 -0.12 6.95 -12.59
C ILE A 80 -1.65 6.99 -12.61
N GLY A 81 -2.27 7.01 -13.81
CA GLY A 81 -3.72 7.00 -13.95
C GLY A 81 -4.38 5.79 -13.30
N CYS A 82 -3.84 4.58 -13.54
CA CYS A 82 -4.35 3.35 -12.92
C CYS A 82 -4.14 3.33 -11.39
N SER A 83 -3.01 3.88 -10.88
CA SER A 83 -2.77 4.01 -9.45
C SER A 83 -3.77 4.97 -8.79
N LEU A 84 -4.12 6.06 -9.46
CA LEU A 84 -5.15 7.00 -8.99
C LEU A 84 -6.53 6.34 -8.92
N ILE A 85 -6.84 5.38 -9.80
CA ILE A 85 -8.07 4.59 -9.70
C ILE A 85 -8.06 3.74 -8.43
N GLY A 86 -6.97 3.04 -8.13
CA GLY A 86 -6.83 2.25 -6.89
C GLY A 86 -6.96 3.12 -5.64
N ILE A 87 -6.32 4.30 -5.62
CA ILE A 87 -6.45 5.28 -4.54
C ILE A 87 -7.90 5.79 -4.44
N GLY A 88 -8.56 6.05 -5.57
CA GLY A 88 -9.96 6.48 -5.63
C GLY A 88 -10.92 5.47 -4.99
N VAL A 89 -10.70 4.17 -5.21
CA VAL A 89 -11.50 3.12 -4.57
C VAL A 89 -11.31 3.15 -3.04
N CYS A 90 -10.08 3.30 -2.56
CA CYS A 90 -9.81 3.44 -1.12
C CYS A 90 -10.46 4.69 -0.54
N LEU A 91 -10.41 5.82 -1.27
CA LEU A 91 -11.05 7.07 -0.87
C LEU A 91 -12.56 6.89 -0.69
N LEU A 92 -13.23 6.24 -1.64
CA LEU A 92 -14.68 5.96 -1.58
C LEU A 92 -15.02 5.08 -0.36
N CYS A 93 -14.23 4.05 -0.08
CA CYS A 93 -14.41 3.24 1.12
C CYS A 93 -14.20 4.07 2.40
N GLY A 94 -13.19 4.95 2.43
CA GLY A 94 -12.94 5.86 3.54
C GLY A 94 -14.08 6.85 3.77
N VAL A 95 -14.63 7.44 2.71
CA VAL A 95 -15.82 8.32 2.77
C VAL A 95 -17.02 7.54 3.31
N PHE A 96 -17.25 6.33 2.84
CA PHE A 96 -18.32 5.47 3.35
C PHE A 96 -18.16 5.20 4.86
N ASN A 97 -16.97 4.80 5.30
CA ASN A 97 -16.66 4.60 6.73
C ASN A 97 -16.93 5.87 7.52
N GLY A 98 -16.46 7.03 7.03
CA GLY A 98 -16.67 8.32 7.68
C GLY A 98 -18.15 8.67 7.82
N VAL A 99 -18.95 8.48 6.77
CA VAL A 99 -20.41 8.72 6.81
C VAL A 99 -21.11 7.79 7.82
N MET A 100 -20.76 6.50 7.83
CA MET A 100 -21.34 5.55 8.78
C MET A 100 -21.05 5.92 10.23
N VAL A 101 -19.84 6.36 10.51
CA VAL A 101 -19.41 6.73 11.86
C VAL A 101 -20.02 8.07 12.28
N THR A 102 -20.00 9.09 11.41
CA THR A 102 -20.41 10.44 11.79
C THR A 102 -21.90 10.67 11.70
N TYR A 103 -22.54 10.21 10.63
CA TYR A 103 -23.97 10.43 10.39
C TYR A 103 -24.84 9.37 11.07
N PHE A 104 -24.50 8.09 10.89
CA PHE A 104 -25.26 6.99 11.50
C PHE A 104 -24.83 6.66 12.94
N ARG A 105 -23.74 7.28 13.43
CA ARG A 105 -23.20 7.07 14.78
C ARG A 105 -22.86 5.60 15.09
N VAL A 106 -22.49 4.83 14.07
CA VAL A 106 -22.04 3.46 14.24
C VAL A 106 -20.61 3.47 14.78
N PRO A 107 -20.25 2.64 15.77
CA PRO A 107 -18.87 2.57 16.26
C PRO A 107 -17.87 2.27 15.14
N ALA A 108 -16.77 3.03 15.09
CA ALA A 108 -15.80 2.98 13.99
C ALA A 108 -15.25 1.56 13.77
N PHE A 109 -14.94 0.82 14.84
CA PHE A 109 -14.43 -0.54 14.74
C PHE A 109 -15.40 -1.51 14.06
N VAL A 110 -16.74 -1.34 14.27
CA VAL A 110 -17.76 -2.22 13.66
C VAL A 110 -17.83 -1.98 12.16
N VAL A 111 -17.86 -0.70 11.75
CA VAL A 111 -17.92 -0.32 10.33
C VAL A 111 -16.68 -0.79 9.60
N THR A 112 -15.50 -0.51 10.15
CA THR A 112 -14.23 -0.85 9.51
C THR A 112 -13.97 -2.35 9.47
N LEU A 113 -14.45 -3.11 10.46
CA LEU A 113 -14.41 -4.58 10.45
C LEU A 113 -15.30 -5.14 9.32
N GLY A 114 -16.51 -4.58 9.14
CA GLY A 114 -17.39 -4.95 8.02
C GLY A 114 -16.74 -4.66 6.67
N ILE A 115 -16.18 -3.46 6.49
CA ILE A 115 -15.46 -3.09 5.26
C ILE A 115 -14.23 -3.97 5.05
N MET A 116 -13.50 -4.32 6.11
CA MET A 116 -12.35 -5.23 6.02
C MET A 116 -12.75 -6.56 5.37
N MET A 117 -13.86 -7.15 5.81
CA MET A 117 -14.33 -8.43 5.26
C MET A 117 -14.79 -8.30 3.81
N VAL A 118 -15.58 -7.27 3.50
CA VAL A 118 -16.04 -6.99 2.13
C VAL A 118 -14.86 -6.72 1.20
N ALA A 119 -13.93 -5.84 1.58
CA ALA A 119 -12.77 -5.50 0.80
C ALA A 119 -11.88 -6.72 0.53
N ARG A 120 -11.64 -7.56 1.55
CA ARG A 120 -10.89 -8.82 1.37
C ARG A 120 -11.56 -9.74 0.38
N GLY A 121 -12.89 -9.92 0.48
CA GLY A 121 -13.68 -10.73 -0.47
C GLY A 121 -13.60 -10.18 -1.88
N VAL A 122 -13.78 -8.87 -2.07
CA VAL A 122 -13.68 -8.20 -3.37
C VAL A 122 -12.29 -8.35 -3.97
N ALA A 123 -11.23 -8.13 -3.20
CA ALA A 123 -9.86 -8.31 -3.69
C ALA A 123 -9.61 -9.75 -4.19
N LEU A 124 -10.07 -10.75 -3.45
CA LEU A 124 -9.95 -12.15 -3.85
C LEU A 124 -10.74 -12.47 -5.12
N ILE A 125 -11.99 -12.01 -5.23
CA ILE A 125 -12.83 -12.23 -6.41
C ILE A 125 -12.18 -11.62 -7.65
N ILE A 126 -11.71 -10.36 -7.58
CA ILE A 126 -11.06 -9.69 -8.69
C ILE A 126 -9.77 -10.44 -9.08
N ALA A 127 -8.94 -10.83 -8.12
CA ALA A 127 -7.69 -11.56 -8.36
C ALA A 127 -7.94 -12.90 -9.04
N VAL A 128 -8.89 -13.70 -8.53
CA VAL A 128 -9.25 -15.02 -9.09
C VAL A 128 -9.85 -14.88 -10.50
N GLN A 129 -10.76 -13.92 -10.70
CA GLN A 129 -11.41 -13.72 -11.99
C GLN A 129 -10.40 -13.25 -13.05
N TYR A 130 -9.46 -12.40 -12.67
CA TYR A 130 -8.40 -11.94 -13.56
C TYR A 130 -7.47 -13.11 -13.93
N GLN A 131 -7.06 -13.91 -12.96
CA GLN A 131 -6.19 -15.07 -13.19
C GLN A 131 -6.86 -16.12 -14.07
N SER A 132 -8.14 -16.41 -13.85
CA SER A 132 -8.90 -17.35 -14.69
C SER A 132 -9.02 -16.85 -16.14
N SER A 133 -9.13 -15.55 -16.36
CA SER A 133 -9.16 -14.93 -17.69
C SER A 133 -7.84 -15.07 -18.43
N LEU A 134 -6.70 -15.02 -17.73
CA LEU A 134 -5.36 -15.21 -18.33
C LEU A 134 -5.06 -16.65 -18.70
N LEU A 135 -5.55 -17.61 -17.89
CA LEU A 135 -5.23 -19.03 -18.03
C LEU A 135 -6.28 -19.82 -18.83
N GLY A 136 -7.19 -19.14 -19.55
CA GLY A 136 -8.17 -19.82 -20.41
C GLY A 136 -9.21 -20.63 -19.66
N GLY A 137 -9.59 -20.26 -18.44
CA GLY A 137 -10.73 -20.84 -17.71
C GLY A 137 -10.49 -22.16 -16.99
N GLY A 138 -9.26 -22.67 -16.92
CA GLY A 138 -8.96 -24.04 -16.46
C GLY A 138 -8.46 -24.22 -15.05
N THR A 139 -8.14 -23.20 -14.29
CA THR A 139 -7.53 -23.37 -12.96
C THR A 139 -8.46 -22.98 -11.82
N LYS A 140 -8.98 -23.99 -11.11
CA LYS A 140 -9.42 -23.87 -9.72
C LYS A 140 -8.16 -23.77 -8.83
N GLY A 141 -7.38 -22.70 -9.01
CA GLY A 141 -6.15 -22.49 -8.25
C GLY A 141 -6.39 -21.54 -7.09
N THR A 142 -5.57 -21.65 -6.07
CA THR A 142 -5.40 -20.61 -5.06
C THR A 142 -5.04 -19.29 -5.76
N PRO A 143 -5.60 -18.14 -5.34
CA PRO A 143 -5.27 -16.87 -5.96
C PRO A 143 -3.77 -16.56 -5.79
N GLU A 144 -3.04 -16.65 -6.89
CA GLU A 144 -1.67 -16.14 -6.92
C GLU A 144 -1.65 -14.62 -6.95
N ALA A 145 -0.57 -14.02 -6.50
CA ALA A 145 -0.40 -12.58 -6.56
C ALA A 145 -0.49 -12.09 -8.01
N VAL A 146 -1.30 -11.08 -8.24
CA VAL A 146 -1.37 -10.40 -9.55
C VAL A 146 -0.05 -9.65 -9.75
N LYS A 147 0.80 -10.15 -10.64
CA LYS A 147 2.10 -9.55 -10.94
C LYS A 147 1.93 -8.42 -11.96
N VAL A 148 2.58 -7.30 -11.69
CA VAL A 148 2.69 -6.17 -12.62
C VAL A 148 4.10 -6.16 -13.18
N GLU A 149 4.24 -6.50 -14.45
CA GLU A 149 5.54 -6.57 -15.15
C GLU A 149 5.90 -5.26 -15.89
N ALA A 150 5.21 -4.16 -15.58
CA ALA A 150 5.46 -2.88 -16.23
C ALA A 150 6.83 -2.30 -15.84
N ILE A 151 7.61 -1.86 -16.83
CA ILE A 151 9.01 -1.43 -16.67
C ILE A 151 9.17 -0.22 -15.73
N ALA A 152 8.23 0.70 -15.72
CA ALA A 152 8.32 1.92 -14.90
C ALA A 152 7.94 1.70 -13.43
N TRP A 153 7.16 0.66 -13.09
CA TRP A 153 6.77 0.35 -11.72
C TRP A 153 7.94 -0.09 -10.82
N PRO A 154 8.86 -0.96 -11.29
CA PRO A 154 10.08 -1.29 -10.56
C PRO A 154 10.94 -0.08 -10.21
N TRP A 155 10.94 0.99 -11.03
CA TRP A 155 11.69 2.19 -10.72
C TRP A 155 11.16 2.91 -9.47
N LEU A 156 9.84 2.97 -9.28
CA LEU A 156 9.26 3.60 -8.09
C LEU A 156 9.51 2.76 -6.84
N GLY A 157 9.38 1.43 -6.92
CA GLY A 157 9.55 0.52 -5.80
C GLY A 157 11.01 0.14 -5.49
N ASN A 158 11.81 -0.11 -6.52
CA ASN A 158 13.18 -0.63 -6.39
C ASN A 158 14.25 0.37 -6.87
N GLY A 159 13.85 1.50 -7.46
CA GLY A 159 14.77 2.55 -7.89
C GLY A 159 15.40 3.29 -6.72
N SER A 160 16.52 3.96 -6.99
CA SER A 160 17.19 4.83 -6.04
C SER A 160 17.58 6.15 -6.68
N ILE A 161 17.45 7.24 -5.93
CA ILE A 161 17.93 8.57 -6.29
C ILE A 161 19.04 8.93 -5.31
N LEU A 162 20.22 9.25 -5.80
CA LEU A 162 21.41 9.58 -5.00
C LEU A 162 21.78 8.49 -3.96
N GLY A 163 21.49 7.21 -4.28
CA GLY A 163 21.79 6.08 -3.39
C GLY A 163 20.77 5.89 -2.24
N VAL A 164 19.65 6.63 -2.26
CA VAL A 164 18.51 6.43 -1.35
C VAL A 164 17.36 5.79 -2.13
N PRO A 165 16.79 4.68 -1.64
CA PRO A 165 15.63 4.04 -2.27
C PRO A 165 14.43 4.98 -2.38
N ASN A 166 13.73 4.93 -3.51
CA ASN A 166 12.58 5.78 -3.79
C ASN A 166 11.44 5.67 -2.75
N PRO A 167 11.11 4.49 -2.19
CA PRO A 167 10.10 4.40 -1.14
C PRO A 167 10.42 5.23 0.11
N ILE A 168 11.70 5.33 0.47
CA ILE A 168 12.13 6.16 1.61
C ILE A 168 11.91 7.66 1.31
N LEU A 169 12.22 8.09 0.08
CA LEU A 169 11.98 9.48 -0.33
C LEU A 169 10.49 9.80 -0.34
N LEU A 170 9.67 8.89 -0.87
CA LEU A 170 8.21 9.03 -0.87
C LEU A 170 7.67 9.12 0.57
N MET A 171 8.12 8.26 1.46
CA MET A 171 7.77 8.27 2.89
C MET A 171 8.09 9.63 3.52
N LEU A 172 9.28 10.17 3.29
CA LEU A 172 9.70 11.47 3.83
C LEU A 172 8.84 12.62 3.29
N VAL A 173 8.57 12.63 1.98
CA VAL A 173 7.70 13.65 1.37
C VAL A 173 6.30 13.59 1.96
N LEU A 174 5.71 12.41 2.07
CA LEU A 174 4.38 12.23 2.66
C LEU A 174 4.35 12.63 4.14
N TYR A 175 5.39 12.31 4.91
CA TYR A 175 5.51 12.74 6.30
C TYR A 175 5.55 14.27 6.42
N ILE A 176 6.36 14.96 5.60
CA ILE A 176 6.43 16.42 5.60
C ILE A 176 5.07 17.02 5.20
N LEU A 177 4.43 16.49 4.17
CA LEU A 177 3.10 16.94 3.75
C LEU A 177 2.05 16.74 4.86
N ALA A 178 2.02 15.58 5.49
CA ALA A 178 1.11 15.30 6.61
C ALA A 178 1.38 16.26 7.77
N HIS A 179 2.64 16.49 8.13
CA HIS A 179 3.02 17.45 9.16
C HIS A 179 2.55 18.87 8.83
N LEU A 180 2.76 19.34 7.60
CA LEU A 180 2.30 20.66 7.16
C LEU A 180 0.77 20.77 7.18
N VAL A 181 0.07 19.76 6.69
CA VAL A 181 -1.40 19.71 6.72
C VAL A 181 -1.91 19.80 8.17
N MET A 182 -1.34 19.01 9.07
CA MET A 182 -1.78 18.97 10.46
C MET A 182 -1.43 20.26 11.25
N THR A 183 -0.28 20.89 10.98
CA THR A 183 0.17 22.05 11.75
C THR A 183 -0.24 23.40 11.16
N ARG A 184 -0.44 23.46 9.83
CA ARG A 184 -0.63 24.75 9.13
C ARG A 184 -2.01 24.94 8.52
N THR A 185 -2.88 23.90 8.48
CA THR A 185 -4.21 24.02 7.87
C THR A 185 -5.34 24.02 8.89
N SER A 186 -6.52 24.46 8.45
CA SER A 186 -7.75 24.39 9.23
C SER A 186 -8.14 22.93 9.55
N PHE A 187 -7.80 22.01 8.65
CA PHE A 187 -8.06 20.57 8.85
C PHE A 187 -7.38 20.06 10.13
N GLY A 188 -6.10 20.37 10.33
CA GLY A 188 -5.39 19.96 11.54
C GLY A 188 -6.02 20.54 12.80
N ARG A 189 -6.50 21.78 12.78
CA ARG A 189 -7.21 22.40 13.92
C ARG A 189 -8.49 21.65 14.27
N TYR A 190 -9.25 21.17 13.28
CA TYR A 190 -10.45 20.38 13.53
C TYR A 190 -10.15 18.95 14.04
N VAL A 191 -9.01 18.39 13.63
CA VAL A 191 -8.57 17.06 14.09
C VAL A 191 -8.10 17.09 15.54
N TYR A 192 -7.49 18.20 15.99
CA TYR A 192 -7.01 18.37 17.38
C TYR A 192 -8.03 19.00 18.34
N ALA A 193 -9.15 19.50 17.85
CA ALA A 193 -10.22 20.08 18.66
C ALA A 193 -11.15 19.00 19.23
#